data_3362114bc90bb7b0b468c2aec93159a4
#
_entry.id   3362114bc90bb7b0b468c2aec93159a4
#
_cell.length_a   1.000
_cell.length_b   1.000
_cell.length_c   1.000
_cell.angle_alpha   90.00
_cell.angle_beta   90.00
_cell.angle_gamma   90.00
#
_symmetry.space_group_name_H-M   'P 1'
#
loop_
_entity.id
_entity.type
_entity.pdbx_description
1 polymer ?
#
loop_
_entity_poly.entity_id
_entity_poly.type
_entity_poly.pdbx_seq_one_letter_code
_entity_poly.pdbx_strand_id
1 'polypeptide(L)'
;MIIRTADALGIDGIILSGSCDLYSPKVIRSTMGSIFRTNILIENDTEKLFSMLSENKVTTSAAVIDKDAFDVTKCAFEGLQAIFIGNEGNGLPKDIAERCDRRIIIPMHGSINSLNAAMAAGILMWELKK
;
A
#
# COMPACT_ATOMS: atom_id res chain seq x y z
N MET A 1 7.49 5.56 -8.56
CA MET A 1 6.13 5.88 -8.97
C MET A 1 5.22 4.70 -8.70
N ILE A 2 4.47 4.80 -7.63
CA ILE A 2 3.62 3.69 -7.15
C ILE A 2 2.57 3.30 -8.21
N ILE A 3 1.93 4.27 -8.83
CA ILE A 3 0.87 4.00 -9.82
C ILE A 3 1.39 3.23 -11.02
N ARG A 4 2.54 3.61 -11.54
CA ARG A 4 3.14 2.91 -12.69
C ARG A 4 3.55 1.49 -12.31
N THR A 5 4.14 1.32 -11.14
CA THR A 5 4.54 -0.01 -10.65
C THR A 5 3.32 -0.90 -10.46
N ALA A 6 2.25 -0.37 -9.89
CA ALA A 6 1.01 -1.12 -9.72
C ALA A 6 0.43 -1.58 -11.05
N ASP A 7 0.41 -0.70 -12.04
CA ASP A 7 -0.07 -1.05 -13.38
C ASP A 7 0.81 -2.15 -13.99
N ALA A 8 2.12 -2.00 -13.89
CA ALA A 8 3.07 -2.97 -14.46
C ALA A 8 2.96 -4.34 -13.80
N LEU A 9 2.65 -4.40 -12.51
CA LEU A 9 2.55 -5.66 -11.77
C LEU A 9 1.13 -6.22 -11.76
N GLY A 10 0.18 -5.57 -12.40
CA GLY A 10 -1.19 -6.08 -12.49
C GLY A 10 -1.99 -5.94 -11.19
N ILE A 11 -1.69 -4.95 -10.39
CA ILE A 11 -2.48 -4.64 -9.19
C ILE A 11 -3.85 -4.14 -9.62
N ASP A 12 -4.90 -4.61 -9.00
CA ASP A 12 -6.27 -4.32 -9.42
C ASP A 12 -6.71 -2.88 -9.16
N GLY A 13 -6.15 -2.23 -8.16
CA GLY A 13 -6.51 -0.84 -7.87
C GLY A 13 -5.67 -0.23 -6.78
N ILE A 14 -5.75 1.09 -6.67
CA ILE A 14 -5.06 1.88 -5.66
C ILE A 14 -6.08 2.78 -4.98
N ILE A 15 -6.03 2.85 -3.66
CA ILE A 15 -6.85 3.77 -2.89
C ILE A 15 -5.93 4.80 -2.25
N LEU A 16 -6.23 6.07 -2.51
CA LEU A 16 -5.47 7.18 -1.92
C LEU A 16 -6.28 7.77 -0.78
N SER A 17 -5.67 7.91 0.37
CA SER A 17 -6.33 8.43 1.56
C SER A 17 -5.47 9.52 2.19
N GLY A 18 -5.89 10.76 2.01
CA GLY A 18 -5.30 11.93 2.68
C GLY A 18 -3.87 12.30 2.31
N SER A 19 -3.27 11.68 1.30
CA SER A 19 -1.83 11.80 1.14
C SER A 19 -1.33 12.28 -0.21
N CYS A 20 -2.18 12.41 -1.23
CA CYS A 20 -1.67 12.76 -2.54
C CYS A 20 -2.69 13.53 -3.37
N ASP A 21 -2.25 14.60 -4.01
CA ASP A 21 -3.05 15.35 -4.96
C ASP A 21 -2.80 14.79 -6.37
N LEU A 22 -3.74 13.99 -6.88
CA LEU A 22 -3.64 13.41 -8.21
C LEU A 22 -3.71 14.45 -9.32
N TYR A 23 -4.29 15.60 -9.02
CA TYR A 23 -4.49 16.66 -10.01
C TYR A 23 -3.35 17.64 -10.07
N SER A 24 -2.31 17.45 -9.26
CA SER A 24 -1.09 18.21 -9.38
C SER A 24 -0.49 18.01 -10.77
N PRO A 25 -0.12 19.08 -11.49
CA PRO A 25 0.46 18.94 -12.84
C PRO A 25 1.65 17.99 -12.89
N LYS A 26 2.48 17.98 -11.84
CA LYS A 26 3.62 17.10 -11.74
C LYS A 26 3.23 15.63 -11.69
N VAL A 27 2.21 15.30 -10.89
CA VAL A 27 1.72 13.93 -10.75
C VAL A 27 1.08 13.45 -12.05
N ILE A 28 0.20 14.26 -12.63
CA ILE A 28 -0.50 13.92 -13.87
C ILE A 28 0.51 13.65 -14.99
N ARG A 29 1.50 14.53 -15.12
CA ARG A 29 2.49 14.43 -16.21
C ARG A 29 3.31 13.15 -16.12
N SER A 30 3.68 12.73 -14.92
CA SER A 30 4.56 11.58 -14.73
C SER A 30 3.83 10.25 -14.75
N THR A 31 2.49 10.22 -14.57
CA THR A 31 1.74 8.98 -14.41
C THR A 31 0.55 8.83 -15.34
N MET A 32 0.41 9.70 -16.32
CA MET A 32 -0.78 9.79 -17.18
C MET A 32 -1.23 8.45 -17.76
N GLY A 33 -0.32 7.68 -18.33
CA GLY A 33 -0.66 6.40 -18.95
C GLY A 33 -1.16 5.37 -17.95
N SER A 34 -0.62 5.37 -16.73
CA SER A 34 -1.03 4.43 -15.70
C SER A 34 -2.34 4.84 -15.03
N ILE A 35 -2.60 6.14 -14.90
CA ILE A 35 -3.85 6.63 -14.31
C ILE A 35 -5.06 6.09 -15.08
N PHE A 36 -4.98 6.01 -16.39
CA PHE A 36 -6.09 5.54 -17.21
C PHE A 36 -6.25 4.02 -17.25
N ARG A 37 -5.25 3.26 -16.80
CA ARG A 37 -5.29 1.80 -16.81
C ARG A 37 -5.55 1.19 -15.44
N THR A 38 -5.01 1.80 -14.39
CA THR A 38 -5.18 1.29 -13.02
C THR A 38 -6.39 1.98 -12.37
N ASN A 39 -7.25 1.20 -11.74
CA ASN A 39 -8.38 1.75 -10.99
C ASN A 39 -7.88 2.53 -9.79
N ILE A 40 -8.21 3.81 -9.73
CA ILE A 40 -7.77 4.68 -8.64
C ILE A 40 -9.01 5.26 -7.96
N LEU A 41 -9.07 5.06 -6.65
CA LEU A 41 -10.15 5.60 -5.81
C LEU A 41 -9.54 6.52 -4.76
N ILE A 42 -10.21 7.63 -4.50
CA ILE A 42 -9.82 8.53 -3.41
C ILE A 42 -10.85 8.38 -2.29
N GLU A 43 -10.42 7.97 -1.11
CA GLU A 43 -11.28 7.87 0.04
C GLU A 43 -10.54 8.39 1.28
N ASN A 44 -10.96 9.56 1.77
CA ASN A 44 -10.34 10.21 2.90
C ASN A 44 -10.98 9.84 4.24
N ASP A 45 -12.15 9.21 4.21
CA ASP A 45 -12.85 8.78 5.43
C ASP A 45 -12.39 7.37 5.80
N THR A 46 -11.59 7.27 6.86
CA THR A 46 -11.02 6.00 7.31
C THR A 46 -12.11 4.99 7.68
N GLU A 47 -13.17 5.43 8.32
CA GLU A 47 -14.26 4.54 8.71
C GLU A 47 -14.95 3.94 7.48
N LYS A 48 -15.22 4.77 6.48
CA LYS A 48 -15.79 4.31 5.23
C LYS A 48 -14.88 3.32 4.52
N LEU A 49 -13.58 3.59 4.50
CA LEU A 49 -12.60 2.73 3.86
C LEU A 49 -12.59 1.35 4.49
N PHE A 50 -12.46 1.26 5.81
CA PHE A 50 -12.45 -0.03 6.50
C PHE A 50 -13.79 -0.76 6.40
N SER A 51 -14.91 -0.04 6.42
CA SER A 51 -16.22 -0.65 6.22
C SER A 51 -16.34 -1.28 4.84
N MET A 52 -15.91 -0.58 3.81
CA MET A 52 -15.93 -1.08 2.43
C MET A 52 -15.08 -2.34 2.29
N LEU A 53 -13.86 -2.31 2.83
CA LEU A 53 -12.96 -3.46 2.76
C LEU A 53 -13.53 -4.65 3.52
N SER A 54 -14.09 -4.44 4.70
CA SER A 54 -14.69 -5.50 5.52
C SER A 54 -15.91 -6.11 4.83
N GLU A 55 -16.77 -5.29 4.27
CA GLU A 55 -17.98 -5.76 3.57
C GLU A 55 -17.64 -6.62 2.35
N ASN A 56 -16.52 -6.34 1.71
CA ASN A 56 -16.06 -7.09 0.55
C ASN A 56 -15.11 -8.23 0.91
N LYS A 57 -14.94 -8.51 2.19
CA LYS A 57 -14.10 -9.58 2.72
C LYS A 57 -12.65 -9.47 2.26
N VAL A 58 -12.14 -8.25 2.24
CA VAL A 58 -10.75 -7.97 1.88
C VAL A 58 -9.89 -8.09 3.13
N THR A 59 -8.86 -8.92 3.07
CA THR A 59 -7.89 -9.05 4.16
C THR A 59 -6.93 -7.88 4.09
N THR A 60 -6.72 -7.20 5.21
CA THR A 60 -5.87 -6.01 5.27
C THR A 60 -4.55 -6.29 5.96
N SER A 61 -3.48 -5.76 5.40
CA SER A 61 -2.13 -5.86 5.97
C SER A 61 -1.55 -4.46 6.05
N ALA A 62 -0.94 -4.14 7.19
CA ALA A 62 -0.27 -2.85 7.39
C ALA A 62 1.23 -3.04 7.24
N ALA A 63 1.84 -2.28 6.33
CA ALA A 63 3.28 -2.30 6.14
C ALA A 63 3.93 -1.42 7.21
N VAL A 64 4.71 -2.03 8.10
CA VAL A 64 5.31 -1.37 9.24
C VAL A 64 6.80 -1.69 9.32
N ILE A 65 7.50 -1.05 10.26
CA ILE A 65 8.92 -1.31 10.53
C ILE A 65 9.13 -2.06 11.84
N ASP A 66 8.06 -2.51 12.47
CA ASP A 66 8.14 -3.24 13.73
C ASP A 66 8.73 -4.64 13.52
N LYS A 67 9.75 -4.97 14.29
CA LYS A 67 10.44 -6.26 14.13
C LYS A 67 9.59 -7.47 14.47
N ASP A 68 8.51 -7.28 15.22
CA ASP A 68 7.57 -8.35 15.55
C ASP A 68 6.49 -8.57 14.51
N ALA A 69 6.49 -7.79 13.44
CA ALA A 69 5.55 -7.97 12.33
C ALA A 69 5.94 -9.20 11.49
N PHE A 70 4.97 -9.72 10.74
CA PHE A 70 5.24 -10.88 9.88
C PHE A 70 6.15 -10.51 8.70
N ASP A 71 7.13 -11.34 8.43
CA ASP A 71 8.01 -11.21 7.27
C ASP A 71 7.16 -11.38 6.00
N VAL A 72 7.11 -10.34 5.16
CA VAL A 72 6.26 -10.35 3.98
C VAL A 72 6.62 -11.47 3.00
N THR A 73 7.89 -11.87 2.95
CA THR A 73 8.33 -12.94 2.05
C THR A 73 7.80 -14.31 2.45
N LYS A 74 7.34 -14.44 3.69
CA LYS A 74 6.79 -15.68 4.23
C LYS A 74 5.28 -15.65 4.37
N CYS A 75 4.64 -14.56 4.00
CA CYS A 75 3.19 -14.44 4.07
C CYS A 75 2.52 -15.09 2.86
N ALA A 76 1.39 -15.75 3.10
CA ALA A 76 0.51 -16.19 2.03
C ALA A 76 -0.55 -15.12 1.82
N PHE A 77 -0.72 -14.71 0.58
CA PHE A 77 -1.74 -13.73 0.19
C PHE A 77 -2.79 -14.43 -0.64
N GLU A 78 -3.86 -14.86 0.01
CA GLU A 78 -4.95 -15.59 -0.65
C GLU A 78 -6.23 -14.76 -0.62
N GLY A 79 -7.02 -14.85 -1.67
CA GLY A 79 -8.27 -14.10 -1.79
C GLY A 79 -8.01 -12.63 -2.02
N LEU A 80 -8.99 -11.81 -1.65
CA LEU A 80 -8.90 -10.36 -1.83
C LEU A 80 -8.00 -9.77 -0.74
N GLN A 81 -7.01 -9.00 -1.16
CA GLN A 81 -5.99 -8.46 -0.26
C GLN A 81 -5.81 -6.96 -0.48
N ALA A 82 -5.54 -6.24 0.60
CA ALA A 82 -5.16 -4.84 0.54
C ALA A 82 -3.96 -4.61 1.46
N ILE A 83 -2.95 -3.91 0.96
CA ILE A 83 -1.79 -3.54 1.77
C ILE A 83 -1.81 -2.03 1.97
N PHE A 84 -1.75 -1.62 3.23
CA PHE A 84 -1.71 -0.23 3.62
C PHE A 84 -0.26 0.22 3.73
N ILE A 85 0.08 1.30 3.03
CA ILE A 85 1.45 1.83 3.00
C ILE A 85 1.39 3.29 3.43
N GLY A 86 2.23 3.67 4.38
CA GLY A 86 2.32 5.03 4.86
C GLY A 86 3.18 5.92 3.96
N ASN A 87 3.19 7.23 4.26
CA ASN A 87 4.02 8.17 3.54
C ASN A 87 5.47 8.12 4.03
N GLU A 88 6.37 8.80 3.30
CA GLU A 88 7.80 8.74 3.57
C GLU A 88 8.20 9.42 4.90
N GLY A 89 7.48 10.45 5.31
CA GLY A 89 7.86 11.22 6.49
C GLY A 89 7.51 10.54 7.80
N ASN A 90 6.27 10.11 7.94
CA ASN A 90 5.71 9.64 9.19
C ASN A 90 5.34 8.17 9.21
N GLY A 91 5.43 7.49 8.08
CA GLY A 91 4.98 6.12 7.97
C GLY A 91 3.47 6.00 8.08
N LEU A 92 2.99 4.81 8.34
CA LEU A 92 1.57 4.54 8.49
C LEU A 92 1.13 4.90 9.91
N PRO A 93 0.04 5.68 10.09
CA PRO A 93 -0.46 5.99 11.44
C PRO A 93 -0.72 4.73 12.24
N LYS A 94 -0.37 4.75 13.51
CA LYS A 94 -0.47 3.59 14.39
C LYS A 94 -1.89 3.07 14.52
N ASP A 95 -2.87 3.96 14.61
CA ASP A 95 -4.28 3.58 14.72
C ASP A 95 -4.77 2.86 13.45
N ILE A 96 -4.29 3.27 12.29
CA ILE A 96 -4.58 2.59 11.02
C ILE A 96 -3.97 1.19 11.02
N ALA A 97 -2.70 1.09 11.41
CA ALA A 97 -1.99 -0.19 11.45
C ALA A 97 -2.68 -1.18 12.39
N GLU A 98 -3.15 -0.72 13.54
CA GLU A 98 -3.83 -1.56 14.52
C GLU A 98 -5.19 -2.08 14.03
N ARG A 99 -5.82 -1.38 13.09
CA ARG A 99 -7.12 -1.78 12.54
C ARG A 99 -7.00 -2.81 11.43
N CYS A 100 -5.80 -2.97 10.85
CA CYS A 100 -5.58 -3.98 9.82
C CYS A 100 -5.57 -5.38 10.44
N ASP A 101 -5.84 -6.39 9.62
CA ASP A 101 -5.89 -7.76 10.09
C ASP A 101 -4.52 -8.26 10.55
N ARG A 102 -3.45 -7.77 9.94
CA ARG A 102 -2.09 -8.12 10.36
C ARG A 102 -1.11 -7.00 9.99
N ARG A 103 0.08 -7.07 10.60
CA ARG A 103 1.18 -6.18 10.28
C ARG A 103 2.26 -6.98 9.57
N ILE A 104 2.84 -6.40 8.54
CA ILE A 104 3.87 -7.06 7.74
C ILE A 104 5.09 -6.16 7.63
N ILE A 105 6.26 -6.75 7.46
CA ILE A 105 7.52 -6.03 7.35
C ILE A 105 8.35 -6.59 6.20
N ILE A 106 9.05 -5.69 5.50
CA ILE A 106 10.08 -6.07 4.54
C ILE A 106 11.36 -6.27 5.36
N PRO A 107 11.92 -7.50 5.42
CA PRO A 107 13.11 -7.73 6.25
C PRO A 107 14.31 -6.95 5.73
N MET A 108 14.98 -6.23 6.62
CA MET A 108 16.17 -5.44 6.32
C MET A 108 17.40 -6.13 6.84
N HIS A 109 18.44 -6.17 6.03
CA HIS A 109 19.70 -6.84 6.38
C HIS A 109 20.82 -5.87 6.70
N GLY A 110 20.59 -4.58 6.53
CA GLY A 110 21.58 -3.55 6.81
C GLY A 110 21.26 -2.75 8.05
N SER A 111 21.93 -1.62 8.22
CA SER A 111 21.75 -0.74 9.37
C SER A 111 20.56 0.21 9.21
N ILE A 112 20.00 0.32 8.01
CA ILE A 112 18.86 1.19 7.73
C ILE A 112 17.56 0.47 8.06
N ASN A 113 16.65 1.14 8.75
CA ASN A 113 15.41 0.54 9.24
C ASN A 113 14.28 0.56 8.21
N SER A 114 14.36 1.41 7.20
CA SER A 114 13.26 1.55 6.25
C SER A 114 13.76 1.90 4.86
N LEU A 115 12.91 1.63 3.87
CA LEU A 115 13.10 2.04 2.49
C LEU A 115 12.19 3.23 2.21
N ASN A 116 12.45 3.98 1.11
CA ASN A 116 11.49 5.00 0.72
C ASN A 116 10.16 4.34 0.30
N ALA A 117 9.08 5.11 0.37
CA ALA A 117 7.73 4.56 0.18
C ALA A 117 7.52 3.91 -1.18
N ALA A 118 8.09 4.48 -2.24
CA ALA A 118 7.91 3.92 -3.58
C ALA A 118 8.62 2.58 -3.75
N MET A 119 9.83 2.46 -3.21
CA MET A 119 10.56 1.19 -3.24
C MET A 119 9.86 0.13 -2.39
N ALA A 120 9.43 0.49 -1.19
CA ALA A 120 8.71 -0.42 -0.32
C ALA A 120 7.41 -0.90 -0.99
N ALA A 121 6.66 0.01 -1.60
CA ALA A 121 5.44 -0.33 -2.31
C ALA A 121 5.71 -1.31 -3.45
N GLY A 122 6.78 -1.11 -4.20
CA GLY A 122 7.16 -2.02 -5.29
C GLY A 122 7.41 -3.44 -4.81
N ILE A 123 8.17 -3.58 -3.73
CA ILE A 123 8.47 -4.90 -3.14
C ILE A 123 7.19 -5.56 -2.62
N LEU A 124 6.34 -4.81 -1.93
CA LEU A 124 5.09 -5.33 -1.39
C LEU A 124 4.13 -5.78 -2.49
N MET A 125 4.02 -4.99 -3.56
CA MET A 125 3.17 -5.36 -4.69
C MET A 125 3.68 -6.61 -5.40
N TRP A 126 4.99 -6.75 -5.51
CA TRP A 126 5.59 -7.96 -6.09
C TRP A 126 5.23 -9.18 -5.25
N GLU A 127 5.39 -9.10 -3.92
CA GLU A 127 5.06 -10.21 -3.03
C GLU A 127 3.57 -10.55 -3.07
N LEU A 128 2.72 -9.53 -3.19
CA LEU A 128 1.27 -9.71 -3.26
C LEU A 128 0.85 -10.50 -4.50
N LYS A 129 1.51 -10.28 -5.63
CA LYS A 129 1.15 -10.91 -6.90
C LYS A 129 1.99 -12.15 -7.25
N LYS A 130 2.98 -12.42 -6.48
CA LYS A 130 3.93 -13.52 -6.68
C LYS A 130 3.30 -14.92 -6.72
#